data_90f8b1e369dc44c68f7b67f009838319
#
_entry.id   90f8b1e369dc44c68f7b67f009838319
#
_cell.length_a   1.000
_cell.length_b   1.000
_cell.length_c   1.000
_cell.angle_alpha   90.00
_cell.angle_beta   90.00
_cell.angle_gamma   90.00
#
_symmetry.space_group_name_H-M   'P 1'
#
loop_
_entity.id
_entity.type
_entity.pdbx_description
1 polymer ?
#
loop_
_entity_poly.entity_id
_entity_poly.type
_entity_poly.pdbx_seq_one_letter_code
_entity_poly.pdbx_strand_id
1 'polypeptide(L)'
;MKNYTIDHATTTIICTKKFYENASQLGTPECDECQKLLAAFPGYSITIRTIRTNENKRTANKNLTYANMVRYIASQPNAADNLLEFAKIRNLSDQKGHYKAVKDWFVSHFPAYLVSVVSKQELKEVERFISMETAREMLDQFSNCETLDDVRDVISTHLDSSAKKVVPMVEKAS
;
A
#
# COMPACT_ATOMS: atom_id res chain seq x y z
N MET A 1 9.23 -20.12 21.95
CA MET A 1 8.79 -20.38 20.57
C MET A 1 9.75 -21.40 19.98
N LYS A 2 9.24 -22.49 19.35
CA LYS A 2 10.13 -23.45 18.69
C LYS A 2 10.75 -22.82 17.45
N ASN A 3 12.06 -22.95 17.29
CA ASN A 3 12.82 -22.37 16.19
C ASN A 3 12.75 -23.18 14.89
N TYR A 4 12.04 -24.31 14.90
CA TYR A 4 11.86 -25.22 13.77
C TYR A 4 10.47 -25.86 13.76
N THR A 5 10.09 -26.41 12.62
CA THR A 5 8.87 -27.19 12.39
C THR A 5 9.21 -28.40 11.53
N ILE A 6 8.66 -29.55 11.82
CA ILE A 6 8.86 -30.78 11.04
C ILE A 6 7.67 -30.93 10.09
N ASP A 7 7.96 -31.00 8.80
CA ASP A 7 6.99 -31.28 7.76
C ASP A 7 7.17 -32.73 7.28
N HIS A 8 6.26 -33.57 7.69
CA HIS A 8 6.28 -34.98 7.35
C HIS A 8 5.86 -35.27 5.91
N ALA A 9 5.09 -34.35 5.29
CA ALA A 9 4.62 -34.53 3.91
C ALA A 9 5.76 -34.34 2.90
N THR A 10 6.67 -33.42 3.20
CA THR A 10 7.83 -33.12 2.35
C THR A 10 9.15 -33.69 2.88
N THR A 11 9.10 -34.46 3.98
CA THR A 11 10.30 -34.99 4.70
C THR A 11 11.35 -33.89 4.94
N THR A 12 10.87 -32.73 5.48
CA THR A 12 11.70 -31.54 5.62
C THR A 12 11.61 -30.97 7.03
N ILE A 13 12.75 -30.60 7.60
CA ILE A 13 12.83 -29.83 8.85
C ILE A 13 12.99 -28.36 8.46
N ILE A 14 11.94 -27.57 8.67
CA ILE A 14 11.93 -26.14 8.33
C ILE A 14 12.35 -25.34 9.56
N CYS A 15 13.49 -24.69 9.50
CA CYS A 15 14.02 -23.89 10.61
C CYS A 15 14.14 -22.40 10.30
N THR A 16 14.28 -21.57 11.35
CA THR A 16 14.60 -20.15 11.19
C THR A 16 16.03 -19.98 10.73
N LYS A 17 16.33 -18.87 10.00
CA LYS A 17 17.68 -18.55 9.55
C LYS A 17 18.67 -18.51 10.74
N LYS A 18 18.28 -17.89 11.87
CA LYS A 18 19.09 -17.80 13.08
C LYS A 18 19.41 -19.19 13.67
N PHE A 19 18.42 -20.07 13.71
CA PHE A 19 18.64 -21.45 14.18
C PHE A 19 19.62 -22.19 13.27
N TYR A 20 19.50 -22.06 11.98
CA TYR A 20 20.39 -22.69 11.00
C TYR A 20 21.83 -22.20 11.12
N GLU A 21 22.03 -20.88 11.26
CA GLU A 21 23.35 -20.27 11.43
C GLU A 21 24.02 -20.75 12.74
N ASN A 22 23.27 -20.79 13.86
CA ASN A 22 23.78 -21.31 15.14
C ASN A 22 24.03 -22.81 15.08
N ALA A 23 23.15 -23.58 14.45
CA ALA A 23 23.29 -25.03 14.29
C ALA A 23 24.53 -25.44 13.47
N SER A 24 25.05 -24.53 12.66
CA SER A 24 26.29 -24.71 11.88
C SER A 24 27.56 -24.46 12.71
N GLN A 25 27.41 -23.97 13.95
CA GLN A 25 28.54 -23.69 14.85
C GLN A 25 28.63 -24.79 15.93
N LEU A 26 29.76 -25.48 15.97
CA LEU A 26 30.03 -26.52 16.97
C LEU A 26 30.00 -25.94 18.40
N GLY A 27 29.35 -26.67 19.31
CA GLY A 27 29.26 -26.28 20.72
C GLY A 27 28.10 -25.34 21.06
N THR A 28 27.23 -25.06 20.11
CA THR A 28 25.99 -24.33 20.37
C THR A 28 24.83 -25.29 20.72
N PRO A 29 23.90 -24.87 21.59
CA PRO A 29 22.71 -25.68 21.90
C PRO A 29 21.90 -26.06 20.67
N GLU A 30 21.85 -25.18 19.67
CA GLU A 30 21.16 -25.39 18.40
C GLU A 30 21.86 -26.47 17.54
N CYS A 31 23.20 -26.58 17.63
CA CYS A 31 23.94 -27.63 16.96
C CYS A 31 23.57 -29.02 17.53
N ASP A 32 23.55 -29.14 18.86
CA ASP A 32 23.18 -30.38 19.51
C ASP A 32 21.71 -30.76 19.23
N GLU A 33 20.82 -29.77 19.21
CA GLU A 33 19.41 -29.97 18.90
C GLU A 33 19.22 -30.41 17.43
N CYS A 34 19.95 -29.81 16.52
CA CYS A 34 19.94 -30.15 15.09
C CYS A 34 20.43 -31.57 14.85
N GLN A 35 21.51 -32.01 15.54
CA GLN A 35 22.01 -33.39 15.46
C GLN A 35 20.99 -34.38 15.98
N LYS A 36 20.32 -34.09 17.11
CA LYS A 36 19.23 -34.93 17.66
C LYS A 36 18.06 -35.04 16.68
N LEU A 37 17.71 -33.93 16.00
CA LEU A 37 16.64 -33.96 15.00
C LEU A 37 17.00 -34.84 13.81
N LEU A 38 18.21 -34.71 13.28
CA LEU A 38 18.67 -35.52 12.15
C LEU A 38 18.79 -37.01 12.51
N ALA A 39 19.18 -37.32 13.74
CA ALA A 39 19.20 -38.67 14.24
C ALA A 39 17.77 -39.27 14.43
N ALA A 40 16.83 -38.43 14.86
CA ALA A 40 15.42 -38.85 15.04
C ALA A 40 14.66 -38.98 13.70
N PHE A 41 15.08 -38.24 12.70
CA PHE A 41 14.43 -38.21 11.38
C PHE A 41 15.46 -38.48 10.26
N PRO A 42 15.97 -39.71 10.14
CA PRO A 42 16.93 -40.04 9.09
C PRO A 42 16.29 -39.89 7.72
N GLY A 43 16.97 -39.20 6.81
CA GLY A 43 16.46 -38.91 5.46
C GLY A 43 15.68 -37.60 5.30
N TYR A 44 15.50 -36.84 6.41
CA TYR A 44 14.92 -35.52 6.33
C TYR A 44 15.99 -34.47 5.92
N SER A 45 15.59 -33.54 5.08
CA SER A 45 16.43 -32.40 4.72
C SER A 45 16.14 -31.19 5.60
N ILE A 46 17.15 -30.37 5.85
CA ILE A 46 16.96 -29.11 6.59
C ILE A 46 16.78 -27.98 5.58
N THR A 47 15.72 -27.21 5.74
CA THR A 47 15.41 -26.06 4.92
C THR A 47 15.21 -24.82 5.79
N ILE A 48 15.81 -23.71 5.39
CA ILE A 48 15.58 -22.43 6.06
C ILE A 48 14.18 -21.95 5.68
N ARG A 49 13.38 -21.60 6.69
CA ARG A 49 12.09 -20.95 6.48
C ARG A 49 12.32 -19.65 5.75
N THR A 50 12.11 -19.64 4.44
CA THR A 50 12.03 -18.43 3.68
C THR A 50 10.72 -17.76 4.10
N ILE A 51 10.81 -16.82 5.04
CA ILE A 51 9.71 -15.89 5.25
C ILE A 51 9.65 -15.16 3.90
N ARG A 52 8.74 -15.59 3.04
CA ARG A 52 8.32 -14.74 1.93
C ARG A 52 7.75 -13.50 2.58
N THR A 53 8.61 -12.57 2.93
CA THR A 53 8.19 -11.22 3.21
C THR A 53 7.38 -10.85 2.00
N ASN A 54 6.12 -10.49 2.22
CA ASN A 54 5.26 -9.94 1.17
C ASN A 54 5.82 -8.56 0.78
N GLU A 55 7.08 -8.51 0.37
CA GLU A 55 7.72 -7.31 -0.13
C GLU A 55 6.93 -6.75 -1.30
N ASN A 56 6.44 -7.63 -2.18
CA ASN A 56 5.56 -7.21 -3.28
C ASN A 56 4.21 -6.66 -2.79
N LYS A 57 3.66 -7.17 -1.67
CA LYS A 57 2.43 -6.58 -1.10
C LYS A 57 2.70 -5.28 -0.33
N ARG A 58 3.87 -5.16 0.32
CA ARG A 58 4.26 -3.91 1.00
C ARG A 58 4.62 -2.81 0.01
N THR A 59 5.29 -3.13 -1.10
CA THR A 59 5.61 -2.16 -2.15
C THR A 59 4.36 -1.71 -2.90
N ALA A 60 3.47 -2.61 -3.27
CA ALA A 60 2.22 -2.27 -3.96
C ALA A 60 1.31 -1.33 -3.13
N ASN A 61 1.36 -1.43 -1.80
CA ASN A 61 0.53 -0.59 -0.93
C ASN A 61 1.29 0.56 -0.25
N LYS A 62 2.60 0.67 -0.46
CA LYS A 62 3.45 1.65 0.26
C LYS A 62 3.00 3.10 0.07
N ASN A 63 2.47 3.43 -1.10
CA ASN A 63 2.02 4.77 -1.44
C ASN A 63 0.49 4.89 -1.52
N LEU A 64 -0.26 3.86 -1.11
CA LEU A 64 -1.71 3.85 -1.18
C LEU A 64 -2.30 4.53 0.08
N THR A 65 -2.08 5.83 0.21
CA THR A 65 -2.66 6.69 1.24
C THR A 65 -3.87 7.45 0.70
N TYR A 66 -4.79 7.85 1.56
CA TYR A 66 -5.93 8.67 1.14
C TYR A 66 -5.51 9.92 0.35
N ALA A 67 -4.47 10.62 0.81
CA ALA A 67 -3.97 11.80 0.12
C ALA A 67 -3.45 11.48 -1.29
N ASN A 68 -2.75 10.36 -1.48
CA ASN A 68 -2.31 9.93 -2.81
C ASN A 68 -3.48 9.48 -3.69
N MET A 69 -4.51 8.84 -3.11
CA MET A 69 -5.73 8.50 -3.85
C MET A 69 -6.44 9.75 -4.35
N VAL A 70 -6.65 10.76 -3.48
CA VAL A 70 -7.26 12.05 -3.85
C VAL A 70 -6.48 12.73 -4.95
N ARG A 71 -5.15 12.80 -4.85
CA ARG A 71 -4.29 13.41 -5.88
C ARG A 71 -4.40 12.69 -7.21
N TYR A 72 -4.38 11.38 -7.19
CA TYR A 72 -4.52 10.58 -8.42
C TYR A 72 -5.89 10.77 -9.06
N ILE A 73 -6.97 10.73 -8.27
CA ILE A 73 -8.33 10.96 -8.76
C ILE A 73 -8.44 12.37 -9.37
N ALA A 74 -7.87 13.39 -8.73
CA ALA A 74 -7.90 14.77 -9.23
C ALA A 74 -7.17 14.95 -10.58
N SER A 75 -6.25 14.04 -10.93
CA SER A 75 -5.56 14.03 -12.21
C SER A 75 -6.30 13.29 -13.33
N GLN A 76 -7.40 12.61 -12.99
CA GLN A 76 -8.16 11.80 -13.96
C GLN A 76 -9.34 12.58 -14.58
N PRO A 77 -9.82 12.19 -15.76
CA PRO A 77 -11.08 12.66 -16.27
C PRO A 77 -12.21 12.31 -15.28
N ASN A 78 -13.21 13.18 -15.16
CA ASN A 78 -14.31 13.07 -14.19
C ASN A 78 -13.86 13.12 -12.72
N ALA A 79 -12.82 13.91 -12.43
CA ALA A 79 -12.25 14.04 -11.09
C ALA A 79 -13.31 14.38 -10.03
N ALA A 80 -14.23 15.30 -10.33
CA ALA A 80 -15.25 15.75 -9.38
C ALA A 80 -16.19 14.59 -8.95
N ASP A 81 -16.70 13.82 -9.89
CA ASP A 81 -17.61 12.71 -9.62
C ASP A 81 -16.89 11.58 -8.85
N ASN A 82 -15.68 11.26 -9.26
CA ASN A 82 -14.87 10.24 -8.60
C ASN A 82 -14.45 10.65 -7.18
N LEU A 83 -14.16 11.93 -6.93
CA LEU A 83 -13.88 12.46 -5.59
C LEU A 83 -15.14 12.44 -4.70
N LEU A 84 -16.30 12.72 -5.28
CA LEU A 84 -17.58 12.63 -4.57
C LEU A 84 -17.86 11.19 -4.12
N GLU A 85 -17.65 10.22 -5.01
CA GLU A 85 -17.83 8.80 -4.69
C GLU A 85 -16.80 8.32 -3.65
N PHE A 86 -15.54 8.74 -3.79
CA PHE A 86 -14.48 8.48 -2.80
C PHE A 86 -14.88 8.99 -1.41
N ALA A 87 -15.33 10.25 -1.30
CA ALA A 87 -15.74 10.87 -0.06
C ALA A 87 -16.96 10.16 0.56
N LYS A 88 -17.92 9.76 -0.27
CA LYS A 88 -19.10 8.97 0.14
C LYS A 88 -18.70 7.64 0.79
N ILE A 89 -17.82 6.88 0.14
CA ILE A 89 -17.35 5.59 0.67
C ILE A 89 -16.54 5.79 1.96
N ARG A 90 -15.72 6.84 2.02
CA ARG A 90 -14.89 7.13 3.17
C ARG A 90 -15.67 7.58 4.40
N ASN A 91 -16.62 8.48 4.23
CA ASN A 91 -17.27 9.18 5.35
C ASN A 91 -18.64 8.60 5.73
N LEU A 92 -19.37 8.07 4.75
CA LEU A 92 -20.76 7.63 4.93
C LEU A 92 -20.90 6.11 5.06
N SER A 93 -19.80 5.37 5.04
CA SER A 93 -19.83 3.92 5.21
C SER A 93 -19.79 3.57 6.70
N ASP A 94 -20.85 3.00 7.21
CA ASP A 94 -20.95 2.45 8.59
C ASP A 94 -20.09 1.18 8.79
N GLN A 95 -19.34 0.76 7.79
CA GLN A 95 -18.58 -0.48 7.85
C GLN A 95 -17.29 -0.33 8.67
N LYS A 96 -17.13 -1.20 9.64
CA LYS A 96 -15.84 -1.38 10.35
C LYS A 96 -14.76 -1.71 9.33
N GLY A 97 -13.79 -0.81 9.16
CA GLY A 97 -12.69 -0.98 8.21
C GLY A 97 -12.79 -0.09 6.98
N HIS A 98 -13.20 1.17 7.13
CA HIS A 98 -13.29 2.19 6.08
C HIS A 98 -12.12 2.18 5.09
N TYR A 99 -10.89 2.06 5.58
CA TYR A 99 -9.71 2.03 4.71
C TYR A 99 -9.72 0.86 3.72
N LYS A 100 -10.16 -0.32 4.14
CA LYS A 100 -10.23 -1.48 3.24
C LYS A 100 -11.26 -1.27 2.14
N ALA A 101 -12.45 -0.77 2.48
CA ALA A 101 -13.51 -0.51 1.51
C ALA A 101 -13.09 0.55 0.47
N VAL A 102 -12.54 1.67 0.95
CA VAL A 102 -12.01 2.75 0.08
C VAL A 102 -10.89 2.23 -0.82
N LYS A 103 -9.96 1.46 -0.27
CA LYS A 103 -8.86 0.86 -1.03
C LYS A 103 -9.35 -0.11 -2.10
N ASP A 104 -10.26 -1.03 -1.74
CA ASP A 104 -10.77 -2.04 -2.68
C ASP A 104 -11.55 -1.35 -3.81
N TRP A 105 -12.35 -0.33 -3.50
CA TRP A 105 -13.00 0.53 -4.49
C TRP A 105 -11.96 1.24 -5.39
N PHE A 106 -10.97 1.91 -4.80
CA PHE A 106 -9.97 2.66 -5.55
C PHE A 106 -9.17 1.77 -6.51
N VAL A 107 -8.73 0.60 -6.06
CA VAL A 107 -7.97 -0.34 -6.88
C VAL A 107 -8.81 -0.91 -8.02
N SER A 108 -10.11 -1.13 -7.80
CA SER A 108 -11.02 -1.61 -8.85
C SER A 108 -11.32 -0.54 -9.90
N HIS A 109 -11.44 0.73 -9.50
CA HIS A 109 -11.71 1.85 -10.41
C HIS A 109 -10.45 2.36 -11.12
N PHE A 110 -9.30 2.28 -10.46
CA PHE A 110 -8.04 2.80 -10.99
C PHE A 110 -6.94 1.72 -11.00
N PRO A 111 -7.09 0.64 -11.78
CA PRO A 111 -6.10 -0.44 -11.83
C PRO A 111 -4.74 0.05 -12.36
N ALA A 112 -4.71 1.08 -13.19
CA ALA A 112 -3.51 1.70 -13.72
C ALA A 112 -2.64 2.33 -12.62
N TYR A 113 -3.21 2.75 -11.48
CA TYR A 113 -2.47 3.32 -10.37
C TYR A 113 -1.41 2.36 -9.83
N LEU A 114 -1.72 1.07 -9.69
CA LEU A 114 -0.78 0.07 -9.18
C LEU A 114 0.39 -0.18 -10.14
N VAL A 115 0.18 0.04 -11.42
CA VAL A 115 1.21 -0.08 -12.46
C VAL A 115 2.08 1.18 -12.50
N SER A 116 1.46 2.36 -12.35
CA SER A 116 2.11 3.66 -12.48
C SER A 116 2.92 4.08 -11.24
N VAL A 117 2.50 3.70 -10.03
CA VAL A 117 3.20 4.04 -8.77
C VAL A 117 4.63 3.47 -8.69
N VAL A 118 5.00 2.60 -9.61
CA VAL A 118 6.37 2.07 -9.71
C VAL A 118 7.37 3.13 -10.20
N SER A 119 6.95 4.17 -10.91
CA SER A 119 7.85 5.23 -11.37
C SER A 119 7.71 6.54 -10.58
N LYS A 120 8.85 7.00 -10.01
CA LYS A 120 8.91 8.31 -9.34
C LYS A 120 8.58 9.50 -10.25
N GLN A 121 8.60 9.31 -11.56
CA GLN A 121 8.30 10.35 -12.54
C GLN A 121 6.80 10.64 -12.63
N GLU A 122 5.94 9.62 -12.59
CA GLU A 122 4.48 9.79 -12.65
C GLU A 122 3.92 10.45 -11.39
N LEU A 123 4.54 10.21 -10.21
CA LEU A 123 4.18 10.94 -8.99
C LEU A 123 4.44 12.46 -9.11
N LYS A 124 5.46 12.86 -9.88
CA LYS A 124 5.73 14.29 -10.14
C LYS A 124 4.73 14.91 -11.11
N GLU A 125 4.17 14.13 -12.03
CA GLU A 125 3.13 14.63 -12.94
C GLU A 125 1.82 14.86 -12.20
N VAL A 126 1.45 13.98 -11.28
CA VAL A 126 0.27 14.16 -10.42
C VAL A 126 0.41 15.39 -9.50
N GLU A 127 1.64 15.76 -9.10
CA GLU A 127 1.88 16.98 -8.31
C GLU A 127 1.51 18.29 -9.04
N ARG A 128 1.43 18.26 -10.37
CA ARG A 128 1.03 19.43 -11.15
C ARG A 128 -0.48 19.73 -11.02
N PHE A 129 -1.30 18.74 -10.74
CA PHE A 129 -2.74 18.92 -10.63
C PHE A 129 -3.14 19.34 -9.21
N ILE A 130 -2.67 18.62 -8.20
CA ILE A 130 -2.99 18.92 -6.81
C ILE A 130 -1.80 18.62 -5.90
N SER A 131 -1.46 19.53 -5.00
CA SER A 131 -0.37 19.32 -4.05
C SER A 131 -0.75 18.32 -2.96
N MET A 132 0.25 17.77 -2.25
CA MET A 132 -0.01 16.88 -1.11
C MET A 132 -0.71 17.62 0.04
N GLU A 133 -0.41 18.90 0.21
CA GLU A 133 -1.01 19.76 1.22
C GLU A 133 -2.48 20.00 0.91
N THR A 134 -2.81 20.42 -0.29
CA THR A 134 -4.19 20.58 -0.75
C THR A 134 -5.01 19.29 -0.64
N ALA A 135 -4.41 18.13 -0.97
CA ALA A 135 -5.10 16.85 -0.81
C ALA A 135 -5.40 16.52 0.66
N ARG A 136 -4.52 16.91 1.58
CA ARG A 136 -4.77 16.76 3.03
C ARG A 136 -5.86 17.72 3.51
N GLU A 137 -5.81 18.96 3.07
CA GLU A 137 -6.84 19.95 3.39
C GLU A 137 -8.24 19.50 2.93
N MET A 138 -8.34 18.98 1.70
CA MET A 138 -9.58 18.38 1.20
C MET A 138 -10.06 17.22 2.08
N LEU A 139 -9.14 16.33 2.48
CA LEU A 139 -9.48 15.19 3.33
C LEU A 139 -9.98 15.62 4.71
N ASP A 140 -9.39 16.68 5.29
CA ASP A 140 -9.81 17.25 6.58
C ASP A 140 -11.19 17.91 6.45
N GLN A 141 -11.42 18.65 5.36
CA GLN A 141 -12.72 19.25 5.07
C GLN A 141 -13.79 18.18 4.81
N PHE A 142 -13.50 17.13 4.06
CA PHE A 142 -14.43 16.01 3.87
C PHE A 142 -14.85 15.36 5.20
N SER A 143 -13.98 15.33 6.19
CA SER A 143 -14.31 14.75 7.51
C SER A 143 -15.33 15.60 8.28
N ASN A 144 -15.49 16.87 7.93
CA ASN A 144 -16.42 17.81 8.54
C ASN A 144 -17.72 17.98 7.72
N CYS A 145 -17.82 17.37 6.53
CA CYS A 145 -19.01 17.44 5.70
C CYS A 145 -20.09 16.49 6.24
N GLU A 146 -21.29 16.99 6.41
CA GLU A 146 -22.46 16.20 6.83
C GLU A 146 -23.28 15.73 5.61
N THR A 147 -23.24 16.48 4.53
CA THR A 147 -24.01 16.20 3.30
C THR A 147 -23.12 16.02 2.09
N LEU A 148 -23.67 15.39 1.03
CA LEU A 148 -22.99 15.28 -0.25
C LEU A 148 -22.83 16.60 -0.98
N ASP A 149 -23.69 17.58 -0.68
CA ASP A 149 -23.59 18.90 -1.29
C ASP A 149 -22.43 19.68 -0.68
N ASP A 150 -22.18 19.56 0.64
CA ASP A 150 -20.98 20.12 1.27
C ASP A 150 -19.70 19.54 0.64
N VAL A 151 -19.69 18.24 0.37
CA VAL A 151 -18.55 17.58 -0.30
C VAL A 151 -18.34 18.12 -1.71
N ARG A 152 -19.41 18.38 -2.48
CA ARG A 152 -19.33 18.98 -3.82
C ARG A 152 -18.73 20.38 -3.78
N ASP A 153 -19.13 21.20 -2.80
CA ASP A 153 -18.61 22.56 -2.63
C ASP A 153 -17.10 22.54 -2.33
N VAL A 154 -16.65 21.65 -1.46
CA VAL A 154 -15.23 21.44 -1.17
C VAL A 154 -14.48 21.04 -2.46
N ILE A 155 -14.98 20.07 -3.21
CA ILE A 155 -14.37 19.59 -4.45
C ILE A 155 -14.26 20.73 -5.47
N SER A 156 -15.34 21.48 -5.70
CA SER A 156 -15.36 22.61 -6.65
C SER A 156 -14.34 23.67 -6.27
N THR A 157 -14.28 24.03 -4.99
CA THR A 157 -13.33 25.05 -4.49
C THR A 157 -11.88 24.68 -4.78
N HIS A 158 -11.52 23.40 -4.58
CA HIS A 158 -10.14 22.96 -4.74
C HIS A 158 -9.76 22.63 -6.20
N LEU A 159 -10.68 22.07 -6.99
CA LEU A 159 -10.41 21.79 -8.42
C LEU A 159 -10.35 23.06 -9.24
N ASP A 160 -11.23 24.04 -9.02
CA ASP A 160 -11.24 25.31 -9.74
C ASP A 160 -9.99 26.14 -9.44
N SER A 161 -9.51 26.12 -8.20
CA SER A 161 -8.26 26.79 -7.82
C SER A 161 -7.03 26.13 -8.46
N SER A 162 -7.08 24.82 -8.70
CA SER A 162 -6.01 24.08 -9.38
C SER A 162 -5.98 24.33 -10.88
N ALA A 163 -7.15 24.45 -11.52
CA ALA A 163 -7.26 24.79 -12.95
C ALA A 163 -6.68 26.18 -13.27
N LYS A 164 -6.81 27.13 -12.37
CA LYS A 164 -6.25 28.48 -12.51
C LYS A 164 -4.72 28.55 -12.40
N LYS A 165 -4.07 27.55 -11.78
CA LYS A 165 -2.60 27.47 -11.66
C LYS A 165 -1.92 26.84 -12.88
N VAL A 166 -2.66 26.18 -13.76
CA VAL A 166 -2.10 25.46 -14.93
C VAL A 166 -2.03 26.33 -16.19
N VAL A 167 -2.61 27.55 -16.20
CA VAL A 167 -2.50 28.49 -17.31
C VAL A 167 -1.82 29.74 -16.81
N PRO A 168 -0.49 29.90 -16.95
CA PRO A 168 0.06 30.65 -18.08
C PRO A 168 1.52 30.29 -18.44
N MET A 169 1.76 29.72 -19.57
CA MET A 169 3.09 29.81 -20.22
C MET A 169 3.04 29.54 -21.72
N VAL A 170 2.03 30.03 -22.37
CA VAL A 170 2.04 30.15 -23.85
C VAL A 170 1.55 31.53 -24.23
N GLU A 171 2.39 32.53 -24.01
CA GLU A 171 2.35 33.81 -24.76
C GLU A 171 3.58 34.66 -24.39
N LYS A 172 4.70 34.34 -25.02
CA LYS A 172 5.75 35.33 -25.36
C LYS A 172 6.76 34.64 -26.27
N ALA A 173 6.38 34.53 -27.54
CA ALA A 173 7.32 34.46 -28.66
C ALA A 173 6.62 35.12 -29.87
N SER A 174 6.76 36.43 -29.99
CA SER A 174 6.67 37.18 -31.21
C SER A 174 7.68 38.30 -31.10
#